data_c558ae5dc2c8c285704fb2785ee4a1b3
#
_entry.id   c558ae5dc2c8c285704fb2785ee4a1b3
#
_cell.length_a   1.000
_cell.length_b   1.000
_cell.length_c   1.000
_cell.angle_alpha   90.00
_cell.angle_beta   90.00
_cell.angle_gamma   90.00
#
_symmetry.space_group_name_H-M   'P 1'
#
loop_
_entity.id
_entity.type
_entity.pdbx_description
1 polymer ?
#
loop_
_entity_poly.entity_id
_entity_poly.type
_entity_poly.pdbx_seq_one_letter_code
_entity_poly.pdbx_strand_id
1 'polypeptide(L)'
;MKYIQLLLPVVVLTISAFSVQAKHVSDSSLVAKGAKVYSENCARCHNPRPAEEYSKKEWSVVIPHMRAKAHMTGKEALAVETFLASTLTADVRNEASYVKVDAPRKTGAELVTQFGCQGCHQIKGEGGKLGPVLDGVVSKKGEEFVLKKLANPKFNNAASAMPKYPMNEVDMKAIVDYLTY
;
A
#
# COMPACT_ATOMS: atom_id res chain seq x y z
N MET A 1 66.71 -40.70 -21.72
CA MET A 1 65.50 -39.93 -22.09
C MET A 1 64.74 -39.62 -20.81
N LYS A 2 64.79 -38.35 -20.29
CA LYS A 2 64.20 -37.95 -19.06
C LYS A 2 62.95 -37.13 -19.40
N TYR A 3 61.76 -37.61 -19.04
CA TYR A 3 60.50 -36.88 -19.18
C TYR A 3 60.34 -35.90 -17.98
N ILE A 4 60.42 -34.62 -18.28
CA ILE A 4 60.10 -33.56 -17.35
C ILE A 4 58.59 -33.39 -17.38
N GLN A 5 57.90 -33.78 -16.30
CA GLN A 5 56.50 -33.50 -16.10
C GLN A 5 56.35 -32.04 -15.60
N LEU A 6 55.82 -31.17 -16.44
CA LEU A 6 55.39 -29.81 -16.07
C LEU A 6 54.08 -29.89 -15.32
N LEU A 7 54.13 -29.69 -14.01
CA LEU A 7 52.94 -29.48 -13.18
C LEU A 7 52.48 -28.02 -13.33
N LEU A 8 51.42 -27.81 -14.09
CA LEU A 8 50.70 -26.51 -14.11
C LEU A 8 49.79 -26.42 -12.90
N PRO A 9 49.91 -25.35 -12.07
CA PRO A 9 48.94 -25.14 -11.00
C PRO A 9 47.63 -24.62 -11.60
N VAL A 10 46.55 -25.38 -11.40
CA VAL A 10 45.19 -24.94 -11.68
C VAL A 10 44.79 -23.93 -10.60
N VAL A 11 44.84 -22.65 -10.93
CA VAL A 11 44.28 -21.60 -10.08
C VAL A 11 42.77 -21.66 -10.22
N VAL A 12 42.10 -22.27 -9.23
CA VAL A 12 40.64 -22.23 -9.12
C VAL A 12 40.26 -20.85 -8.58
N LEU A 13 39.84 -19.98 -9.50
CA LEU A 13 39.25 -18.68 -9.15
C LEU A 13 37.86 -18.91 -8.59
N THR A 14 37.71 -18.95 -7.24
CA THR A 14 36.42 -18.95 -6.59
C THR A 14 35.80 -17.54 -6.70
N ILE A 15 34.95 -17.37 -7.70
CA ILE A 15 34.10 -16.18 -7.82
C ILE A 15 33.04 -16.29 -6.71
N SER A 16 33.31 -15.66 -5.58
CA SER A 16 32.30 -15.42 -4.54
C SER A 16 31.22 -14.51 -5.12
N ALA A 17 30.11 -15.08 -5.55
CA ALA A 17 28.93 -14.34 -5.94
C ALA A 17 28.40 -13.61 -4.70
N PHE A 18 28.78 -12.35 -4.55
CA PHE A 18 28.15 -11.43 -3.60
C PHE A 18 26.72 -11.20 -4.08
N SER A 19 25.79 -12.00 -3.59
CA SER A 19 24.36 -11.76 -3.78
C SER A 19 24.03 -10.47 -3.02
N VAL A 20 24.03 -9.34 -3.72
CA VAL A 20 23.42 -8.11 -3.23
C VAL A 20 21.92 -8.40 -3.14
N GLN A 21 21.47 -8.87 -1.99
CA GLN A 21 20.08 -8.91 -1.65
C GLN A 21 19.61 -7.45 -1.51
N ALA A 22 19.10 -6.90 -2.61
CA ALA A 22 18.33 -5.67 -2.55
C ALA A 22 17.19 -5.93 -1.55
N LYS A 23 17.29 -5.30 -0.37
CA LYS A 23 16.27 -5.35 0.66
C LYS A 23 15.01 -4.77 0.02
N HIS A 24 14.10 -5.62 -0.45
CA HIS A 24 12.76 -5.23 -0.83
C HIS A 24 12.17 -4.62 0.45
N VAL A 25 12.25 -3.29 0.56
CA VAL A 25 11.38 -2.56 1.47
C VAL A 25 9.98 -2.96 1.03
N SER A 26 9.28 -3.70 1.88
CA SER A 26 8.00 -4.27 1.50
C SER A 26 7.14 -3.11 0.99
N ASP A 27 6.58 -3.26 -0.20
CA ASP A 27 5.74 -2.25 -0.86
C ASP A 27 4.64 -1.75 0.09
N SER A 28 4.17 -2.62 1.00
CA SER A 28 3.21 -2.29 2.07
C SER A 28 3.69 -1.23 3.06
N SER A 29 4.99 -1.23 3.45
CA SER A 29 5.51 -0.22 4.39
C SER A 29 5.60 1.16 3.73
N LEU A 30 5.91 1.19 2.44
CA LEU A 30 5.96 2.41 1.65
C LEU A 30 4.55 2.96 1.39
N VAL A 31 3.58 2.09 1.12
CA VAL A 31 2.15 2.43 0.98
C VAL A 31 1.61 3.03 2.29
N ALA A 32 1.86 2.38 3.44
CA ALA A 32 1.43 2.88 4.75
C ALA A 32 2.03 4.25 5.07
N LYS A 33 3.34 4.43 4.80
CA LYS A 33 4.00 5.72 4.93
C LYS A 33 3.39 6.77 4.01
N GLY A 34 3.11 6.41 2.76
CA GLY A 34 2.49 7.30 1.78
C GLY A 34 1.11 7.76 2.19
N ALA A 35 0.26 6.83 2.69
CA ALA A 35 -1.06 7.13 3.21
C ALA A 35 -1.01 8.13 4.39
N LYS A 36 -0.05 7.92 5.32
CA LYS A 36 0.18 8.83 6.45
C LYS A 36 0.58 10.23 5.97
N VAL A 37 1.60 10.33 5.12
CA VAL A 37 2.08 11.61 4.59
C VAL A 37 0.98 12.32 3.80
N TYR A 38 0.21 11.59 2.99
CA TYR A 38 -0.92 12.13 2.24
C TYR A 38 -1.96 12.76 3.17
N SER A 39 -2.35 12.06 4.23
CA SER A 39 -3.32 12.58 5.19
C SER A 39 -2.80 13.80 5.98
N GLU A 40 -1.52 13.79 6.37
CA GLU A 40 -0.94 14.83 7.22
C GLU A 40 -0.51 16.07 6.43
N ASN A 41 -0.02 15.91 5.20
CA ASN A 41 0.54 17.02 4.43
C ASN A 41 -0.47 17.61 3.44
N CYS A 42 -1.25 16.78 2.74
CA CYS A 42 -2.19 17.30 1.75
C CYS A 42 -3.43 17.91 2.39
N ALA A 43 -3.88 17.39 3.53
CA ALA A 43 -5.08 17.89 4.23
C ALA A 43 -4.89 19.24 4.94
N ARG A 44 -3.66 19.77 5.03
CA ARG A 44 -3.38 21.02 5.76
C ARG A 44 -3.93 22.28 5.09
N CYS A 45 -4.02 22.29 3.77
CA CYS A 45 -4.38 23.49 3.01
C CYS A 45 -5.75 23.39 2.34
N HIS A 46 -6.16 22.20 1.95
CA HIS A 46 -7.45 21.92 1.30
C HIS A 46 -7.81 20.44 1.51
N ASN A 47 -9.04 20.06 1.20
CA ASN A 47 -9.42 18.65 1.20
C ASN A 47 -8.52 17.88 0.23
N PRO A 48 -7.92 16.77 0.64
CA PRO A 48 -7.13 15.93 -0.26
C PRO A 48 -7.99 15.50 -1.44
N ARG A 49 -7.41 15.54 -2.65
CA ARG A 49 -8.11 15.09 -3.83
C ARG A 49 -8.28 13.58 -3.79
N PRO A 50 -9.44 13.03 -4.16
CA PRO A 50 -9.60 11.59 -4.29
C PRO A 50 -8.53 10.97 -5.20
N ALA A 51 -8.01 9.80 -4.83
CA ALA A 51 -6.92 9.18 -5.59
C ALA A 51 -7.31 8.92 -7.05
N GLU A 52 -8.58 8.59 -7.29
CA GLU A 52 -9.15 8.31 -8.60
C GLU A 52 -9.40 9.57 -9.46
N GLU A 53 -9.14 10.76 -8.94
CA GLU A 53 -9.33 12.01 -9.70
C GLU A 53 -8.29 12.14 -10.83
N TYR A 54 -7.12 11.54 -10.62
CA TYR A 54 -6.04 11.54 -11.60
C TYR A 54 -5.56 10.13 -11.90
N SER A 55 -5.16 9.88 -13.13
CA SER A 55 -4.45 8.67 -13.52
C SER A 55 -3.08 8.59 -12.84
N LYS A 56 -2.47 7.39 -12.83
CA LYS A 56 -1.10 7.20 -12.32
C LYS A 56 -0.09 8.14 -12.99
N LYS A 57 -0.24 8.39 -14.30
CA LYS A 57 0.62 9.30 -15.06
C LYS A 57 0.44 10.76 -14.61
N GLU A 58 -0.79 11.17 -14.36
CA GLU A 58 -1.04 12.54 -13.89
C GLU A 58 -0.55 12.73 -12.47
N TRP A 59 -0.74 11.73 -11.56
CA TRP A 59 -0.17 11.78 -10.23
C TRP A 59 1.36 11.90 -10.24
N SER A 60 2.06 11.25 -11.16
CA SER A 60 3.53 11.37 -11.28
C SER A 60 4.00 12.78 -11.68
N VAL A 61 3.11 13.63 -12.19
CA VAL A 61 3.36 15.06 -12.47
C VAL A 61 2.91 15.94 -11.29
N VAL A 62 1.74 15.64 -10.72
CA VAL A 62 1.15 16.44 -9.63
C VAL A 62 1.97 16.34 -8.35
N ILE A 63 2.42 15.14 -7.96
CA ILE A 63 3.16 14.97 -6.71
C ILE A 63 4.50 15.71 -6.65
N PRO A 64 5.36 15.67 -7.68
CA PRO A 64 6.57 16.51 -7.72
C PRO A 64 6.28 18.01 -7.62
N HIS A 65 5.21 18.49 -8.28
CA HIS A 65 4.79 19.89 -8.20
C HIS A 65 4.34 20.26 -6.78
N MET A 66 3.56 19.40 -6.14
CA MET A 66 3.03 19.64 -4.80
C MET A 66 4.06 19.41 -3.70
N ARG A 67 5.15 18.68 -3.97
CA ARG A 67 6.21 18.36 -3.01
C ARG A 67 6.71 19.59 -2.25
N ALA A 68 7.07 20.64 -2.96
CA ALA A 68 7.56 21.87 -2.36
C ALA A 68 6.48 22.58 -1.52
N LYS A 69 5.25 22.65 -2.04
CA LYS A 69 4.12 23.32 -1.39
C LYS A 69 3.64 22.60 -0.14
N ALA A 70 3.66 21.27 -0.17
CA ALA A 70 3.29 20.42 0.96
C ALA A 70 4.45 20.11 1.91
N HIS A 71 5.64 20.73 1.70
CA HIS A 71 6.83 20.54 2.51
C HIS A 71 7.25 19.06 2.66
N MET A 72 7.16 18.29 1.57
CA MET A 72 7.54 16.88 1.56
C MET A 72 8.99 16.70 1.14
N THR A 73 9.68 15.76 1.76
CA THR A 73 10.96 15.23 1.27
C THR A 73 10.74 14.40 -0.01
N GLY A 74 11.83 14.12 -0.75
CA GLY A 74 11.73 13.25 -1.93
C GLY A 74 11.25 11.83 -1.59
N LYS A 75 11.64 11.30 -0.41
CA LYS A 75 11.20 9.98 0.07
C LYS A 75 9.71 9.96 0.43
N GLU A 76 9.19 11.05 0.95
CA GLU A 76 7.77 11.20 1.26
C GLU A 76 6.94 11.36 -0.01
N ALA A 77 7.40 12.14 -0.97
CA ALA A 77 6.74 12.27 -2.26
C ALA A 77 6.64 10.91 -2.99
N LEU A 78 7.75 10.13 -3.00
CA LEU A 78 7.74 8.78 -3.55
C LEU A 78 6.75 7.86 -2.81
N ALA A 79 6.70 7.94 -1.49
CA ALA A 79 5.77 7.15 -0.69
C ALA A 79 4.31 7.51 -1.01
N VAL A 80 3.98 8.81 -1.14
CA VAL A 80 2.65 9.29 -1.54
C VAL A 80 2.29 8.80 -2.94
N GLU A 81 3.21 8.89 -3.88
CA GLU A 81 2.99 8.39 -5.26
C GLU A 81 2.72 6.89 -5.28
N THR A 82 3.49 6.11 -4.49
CA THR A 82 3.30 4.66 -4.34
C THR A 82 1.94 4.34 -3.72
N PHE A 83 1.53 5.08 -2.70
CA PHE A 83 0.20 4.93 -2.08
C PHE A 83 -0.91 5.20 -3.09
N LEU A 84 -0.88 6.33 -3.80
CA LEU A 84 -1.89 6.67 -4.80
C LEU A 84 -1.92 5.66 -5.95
N ALA A 85 -0.74 5.22 -6.42
CA ALA A 85 -0.66 4.18 -7.45
C ALA A 85 -1.26 2.84 -7.00
N SER A 86 -1.14 2.49 -5.71
CA SER A 86 -1.71 1.24 -5.18
C SER A 86 -3.25 1.24 -5.17
N THR A 87 -3.88 2.41 -5.13
CA THR A 87 -5.33 2.56 -5.18
C THR A 87 -5.89 2.48 -6.61
N LEU A 88 -5.07 2.82 -7.61
CA LEU A 88 -5.47 2.90 -9.02
C LEU A 88 -5.27 1.59 -9.80
N THR A 89 -4.52 0.64 -9.29
CA THR A 89 -4.26 -0.65 -9.96
C THR A 89 -5.47 -1.60 -9.93
N ALA A 90 -6.60 -1.16 -9.38
CA ALA A 90 -7.82 -1.94 -9.23
C ALA A 90 -8.52 -2.24 -10.55
N ASP A 91 -8.48 -1.33 -11.51
CA ASP A 91 -9.29 -1.44 -12.73
C ASP A 91 -8.74 -2.47 -13.74
N VAL A 92 -7.47 -2.85 -13.62
CA VAL A 92 -6.83 -3.79 -14.55
C VAL A 92 -6.94 -5.25 -14.09
N ARG A 93 -7.33 -5.53 -12.85
CA ARG A 93 -7.40 -6.90 -12.31
C ARG A 93 -8.78 -7.55 -12.38
N ASN A 94 -9.80 -6.84 -12.83
CA ASN A 94 -11.15 -7.40 -12.91
C ASN A 94 -11.39 -8.29 -14.15
N GLU A 95 -10.44 -8.40 -15.09
CA GLU A 95 -10.66 -9.23 -16.29
C GLU A 95 -9.83 -10.52 -16.38
N ALA A 96 -8.89 -10.76 -15.49
CA ALA A 96 -8.14 -12.02 -15.56
C ALA A 96 -7.56 -12.42 -14.22
N SER A 97 -8.29 -13.11 -13.43
CA SER A 97 -7.80 -14.32 -12.78
C SER A 97 -8.76 -14.83 -11.72
N TYR A 98 -9.59 -15.73 -12.11
CA TYR A 98 -10.02 -16.82 -11.26
C TYR A 98 -8.76 -17.66 -10.99
N VAL A 99 -7.85 -17.15 -10.20
CA VAL A 99 -6.68 -17.90 -9.72
C VAL A 99 -7.11 -18.66 -8.48
N LYS A 100 -7.19 -19.97 -8.65
CA LYS A 100 -7.28 -20.99 -7.62
C LYS A 100 -6.35 -20.65 -6.46
N VAL A 101 -6.92 -20.35 -5.29
CA VAL A 101 -6.20 -19.81 -4.13
C VAL A 101 -5.66 -20.97 -3.30
N ASP A 102 -4.36 -21.20 -3.40
CA ASP A 102 -3.56 -21.95 -2.41
C ASP A 102 -2.48 -21.06 -1.73
N ALA A 103 -2.61 -19.73 -1.83
CA ALA A 103 -1.80 -18.83 -1.03
C ALA A 103 -2.43 -18.66 0.37
N PRO A 104 -1.64 -18.63 1.45
CA PRO A 104 -2.17 -18.38 2.79
C PRO A 104 -2.94 -17.06 2.79
N ARG A 105 -4.19 -17.11 3.25
CA ARG A 105 -5.07 -15.95 3.30
C ARG A 105 -4.47 -14.89 4.24
N LYS A 106 -4.35 -13.67 3.77
CA LYS A 106 -3.92 -12.55 4.60
C LYS A 106 -4.92 -12.29 5.71
N THR A 107 -4.43 -12.03 6.90
CA THR A 107 -5.24 -11.61 8.04
C THR A 107 -5.76 -10.18 7.82
N GLY A 108 -6.84 -9.80 8.49
CA GLY A 108 -7.35 -8.43 8.45
C GLY A 108 -6.31 -7.38 8.87
N ALA A 109 -5.44 -7.70 9.84
CA ALA A 109 -4.35 -6.83 10.27
C ALA A 109 -3.31 -6.60 9.15
N GLU A 110 -2.92 -7.66 8.43
CA GLU A 110 -2.00 -7.56 7.30
C GLU A 110 -2.62 -6.75 6.15
N LEU A 111 -3.91 -6.92 5.89
CA LEU A 111 -4.63 -6.15 4.88
C LEU A 111 -4.75 -4.67 5.26
N VAL A 112 -5.06 -4.36 6.51
CA VAL A 112 -5.08 -2.98 7.04
C VAL A 112 -3.72 -2.30 6.83
N THR A 113 -2.63 -3.02 7.09
CA THR A 113 -1.27 -2.52 6.85
C THR A 113 -0.96 -2.39 5.37
N GLN A 114 -1.30 -3.42 4.57
CA GLN A 114 -1.07 -3.44 3.13
C GLN A 114 -1.74 -2.28 2.40
N PHE A 115 -2.99 -1.99 2.76
CA PHE A 115 -3.77 -0.90 2.16
C PHE A 115 -3.54 0.46 2.84
N GLY A 116 -2.70 0.53 3.87
CA GLY A 116 -2.35 1.78 4.54
C GLY A 116 -3.51 2.45 5.28
N CYS A 117 -4.49 1.69 5.77
CA CYS A 117 -5.69 2.22 6.42
C CYS A 117 -5.39 3.15 7.60
N GLN A 118 -4.36 2.80 8.41
CA GLN A 118 -3.90 3.64 9.53
C GLN A 118 -3.25 4.96 9.10
N GLY A 119 -2.93 5.16 7.82
CA GLY A 119 -2.50 6.47 7.34
C GLY A 119 -3.57 7.54 7.53
N CYS A 120 -4.84 7.16 7.43
CA CYS A 120 -5.98 8.07 7.54
C CYS A 120 -6.84 7.82 8.79
N HIS A 121 -6.93 6.60 9.27
CA HIS A 121 -7.79 6.16 10.36
C HIS A 121 -7.00 5.82 11.62
N GLN A 122 -7.58 6.08 12.78
CA GLN A 122 -7.10 5.52 14.04
C GLN A 122 -7.67 4.11 14.22
N ILE A 123 -6.77 3.16 14.57
CA ILE A 123 -7.08 1.78 14.92
C ILE A 123 -6.25 1.42 16.15
N LYS A 124 -6.89 0.99 17.23
CA LYS A 124 -6.26 0.75 18.55
C LYS A 124 -5.51 1.98 19.09
N GLY A 125 -6.08 3.15 18.87
CA GLY A 125 -5.50 4.42 19.31
C GLY A 125 -4.34 4.94 18.47
N GLU A 126 -3.90 4.19 17.45
CA GLU A 126 -2.78 4.57 16.56
C GLU A 126 -3.30 4.90 15.16
N GLY A 127 -2.65 5.87 14.49
CA GLY A 127 -2.93 6.22 13.10
C GLY A 127 -3.35 7.68 12.89
N GLY A 128 -3.75 7.98 11.65
CA GLY A 128 -4.16 9.30 11.19
C GLY A 128 -5.54 9.70 11.70
N LYS A 129 -5.85 11.00 11.57
CA LYS A 129 -7.11 11.61 12.02
C LYS A 129 -7.93 12.19 10.88
N LEU A 130 -7.58 11.91 9.64
CA LEU A 130 -8.34 12.37 8.47
C LEU A 130 -9.67 11.63 8.33
N GLY A 131 -9.67 10.33 8.60
CA GLY A 131 -10.87 9.50 8.66
C GLY A 131 -11.35 9.28 10.09
N PRO A 132 -12.56 8.73 10.27
CA PRO A 132 -13.08 8.39 11.59
C PRO A 132 -12.24 7.29 12.27
N VAL A 133 -12.31 7.26 13.60
CA VAL A 133 -11.77 6.15 14.41
C VAL A 133 -12.51 4.87 14.05
N LEU A 134 -11.77 3.78 13.82
CA LEU A 134 -12.32 2.49 13.44
C LEU A 134 -12.56 1.55 14.62
N ASP A 135 -12.10 1.91 15.82
CA ASP A 135 -12.35 1.13 17.04
C ASP A 135 -13.86 1.04 17.31
N GLY A 136 -14.37 -0.20 17.32
CA GLY A 136 -15.77 -0.48 17.50
C GLY A 136 -16.68 0.01 16.36
N VAL A 137 -16.14 0.28 15.17
CA VAL A 137 -16.94 0.76 14.02
C VAL A 137 -17.98 -0.28 13.58
N VAL A 138 -17.66 -1.54 13.65
CA VAL A 138 -18.57 -2.64 13.26
C VAL A 138 -19.75 -2.71 14.25
N SER A 139 -19.48 -2.60 15.55
CA SER A 139 -20.54 -2.56 16.58
C SER A 139 -21.44 -1.35 16.45
N LYS A 140 -20.90 -0.19 16.06
CA LYS A 140 -21.63 1.08 15.95
C LYS A 140 -22.43 1.23 14.66
N LYS A 141 -21.93 0.72 13.55
CA LYS A 141 -22.48 0.94 12.20
C LYS A 141 -23.05 -0.31 11.55
N GLY A 142 -22.72 -1.48 12.08
CA GLY A 142 -23.03 -2.77 11.49
C GLY A 142 -22.03 -3.23 10.43
N GLU A 143 -21.89 -4.53 10.31
CA GLU A 143 -21.00 -5.19 9.36
C GLU A 143 -21.31 -4.76 7.91
N GLU A 144 -22.59 -4.77 7.53
CA GLU A 144 -23.05 -4.43 6.17
C GLU A 144 -22.63 -3.01 5.77
N PHE A 145 -22.74 -2.06 6.69
CA PHE A 145 -22.30 -0.68 6.44
C PHE A 145 -20.81 -0.63 6.16
N VAL A 146 -19.99 -1.34 6.94
CA VAL A 146 -18.54 -1.34 6.78
C VAL A 146 -18.15 -2.01 5.46
N LEU A 147 -18.76 -3.14 5.11
CA LEU A 147 -18.57 -3.80 3.81
C LEU A 147 -18.92 -2.88 2.64
N LYS A 148 -20.08 -2.21 2.69
CA LYS A 148 -20.48 -1.21 1.67
C LYS A 148 -19.49 -0.06 1.58
N LYS A 149 -18.93 0.38 2.73
CA LYS A 149 -17.94 1.47 2.75
C LYS A 149 -16.61 1.05 2.13
N LEU A 150 -16.17 -0.19 2.34
CA LEU A 150 -14.98 -0.74 1.70
C LEU A 150 -15.18 -0.93 0.18
N ALA A 151 -16.34 -1.43 -0.23
CA ALA A 151 -16.67 -1.65 -1.64
C ALA A 151 -16.89 -0.35 -2.42
N ASN A 152 -17.54 0.64 -1.78
CA ASN A 152 -17.83 1.95 -2.37
C ASN A 152 -17.65 3.07 -1.33
N PRO A 153 -16.45 3.65 -1.21
CA PRO A 153 -16.18 4.68 -0.24
C PRO A 153 -17.06 5.94 -0.33
N LYS A 154 -17.70 6.17 -1.47
CA LYS A 154 -18.56 7.34 -1.71
C LYS A 154 -20.05 7.09 -1.51
N PHE A 155 -20.48 5.84 -1.17
CA PHE A 155 -21.90 5.48 -1.14
C PHE A 155 -22.76 6.34 -0.22
N ASN A 156 -22.21 6.84 0.89
CA ASN A 156 -22.93 7.67 1.88
C ASN A 156 -22.35 9.08 2.01
N ASN A 157 -21.27 9.40 1.30
CA ASN A 157 -20.67 10.73 1.25
C ASN A 157 -19.89 10.88 -0.06
N ALA A 158 -20.44 11.60 -1.02
CA ALA A 158 -19.82 11.83 -2.33
C ALA A 158 -18.46 12.56 -2.24
N ALA A 159 -18.24 13.37 -1.18
CA ALA A 159 -17.00 14.09 -0.93
C ALA A 159 -15.97 13.26 -0.14
N SER A 160 -16.19 11.95 0.05
CA SER A 160 -15.26 11.08 0.78
C SER A 160 -13.89 11.07 0.12
N ALA A 161 -12.85 11.40 0.89
CA ALA A 161 -11.45 11.28 0.47
C ALA A 161 -10.91 9.84 0.61
N MET A 162 -11.69 8.91 1.19
CA MET A 162 -11.31 7.50 1.29
C MET A 162 -11.21 6.90 -0.11
N PRO A 163 -10.04 6.37 -0.50
CA PRO A 163 -9.87 5.76 -1.82
C PRO A 163 -10.60 4.42 -1.91
N LYS A 164 -10.97 4.04 -3.13
CA LYS A 164 -11.44 2.69 -3.42
C LYS A 164 -10.23 1.78 -3.61
N TYR A 165 -10.16 0.70 -2.85
CA TYR A 165 -9.09 -0.28 -2.93
C TYR A 165 -9.51 -1.52 -3.74
N PRO A 166 -8.57 -2.21 -4.40
CA PRO A 166 -8.82 -3.45 -5.13
C PRO A 166 -8.94 -4.64 -4.16
N MET A 167 -10.00 -4.66 -3.38
CA MET A 167 -10.29 -5.72 -2.42
C MET A 167 -11.38 -6.65 -2.97
N ASN A 168 -11.17 -7.95 -2.85
CA ASN A 168 -12.24 -8.92 -3.04
C ASN A 168 -13.10 -9.05 -1.75
N GLU A 169 -14.20 -9.78 -1.83
CA GLU A 169 -15.13 -9.95 -0.70
C GLU A 169 -14.46 -10.63 0.51
N VAL A 170 -13.53 -11.55 0.25
CA VAL A 170 -12.79 -12.27 1.32
C VAL A 170 -11.88 -11.32 2.09
N ASP A 171 -11.16 -10.44 1.37
CA ASP A 171 -10.30 -9.43 1.98
C ASP A 171 -11.13 -8.42 2.79
N MET A 172 -12.25 -7.95 2.24
CA MET A 172 -13.15 -7.03 2.94
C MET A 172 -13.70 -7.67 4.21
N LYS A 173 -14.12 -8.94 4.16
CA LYS A 173 -14.61 -9.66 5.32
C LYS A 173 -13.52 -9.83 6.39
N ALA A 174 -12.30 -10.18 6.00
CA ALA A 174 -11.17 -10.30 6.94
C ALA A 174 -10.85 -8.97 7.65
N ILE A 175 -10.96 -7.83 6.94
CA ILE A 175 -10.80 -6.50 7.53
C ILE A 175 -11.94 -6.22 8.52
N VAL A 176 -13.19 -6.52 8.16
CA VAL A 176 -14.35 -6.31 9.05
C VAL A 176 -14.20 -7.16 10.32
N ASP A 177 -13.82 -8.43 10.20
CA ASP A 177 -13.58 -9.32 11.34
C ASP A 177 -12.48 -8.76 12.27
N TYR A 178 -11.40 -8.22 11.70
CA TYR A 178 -10.34 -7.56 12.46
C TYR A 178 -10.83 -6.30 13.19
N LEU A 179 -11.82 -5.58 12.66
CA LEU A 179 -12.36 -4.35 13.24
C LEU A 179 -13.55 -4.61 14.19
N THR A 180 -13.89 -5.86 14.48
CA THR A 180 -15.04 -6.23 15.34
C THR A 180 -14.70 -6.17 16.84
N TYR A 181 -13.44 -5.99 17.22
CA TYR A 181 -13.01 -5.86 18.62
C TYR A 181 -13.50 -4.60 19.30
#